data_7c0b82dd9b0f3b419959fbda5911ee69
#
_entry.id   7c0b82dd9b0f3b419959fbda5911ee69
#
_cell.length_a   1.000
_cell.length_b   1.000
_cell.length_c   1.000
_cell.angle_alpha   90.00
_cell.angle_beta   90.00
_cell.angle_gamma   90.00
#
_symmetry.space_group_name_H-M   'P 1'
#
loop_
_entity.id
_entity.type
_entity.pdbx_description
1 polymer ?
#
loop_
_entity_poly.entity_id
_entity_poly.type
_entity_poly.pdbx_seq_one_letter_code
_entity_poly.pdbx_strand_id
1 'polypeptide(L)'
;MESTNSWFSVNWFTWSKLQSFDWEQPLWFYLLLGILLLLLIRAVVMAQFRQRLPIALTKKDIKSDPVSYFRIIPPILFFITISLLVTALARPQSTNEQVEQWSEGIDIMMTIDISESMQIEDFRPNRLEAAKEVARNFVAGRFQDRIGLVVFSGDAFSRSPLTSDYDLLNSYIDDISFDLIENRGTAIGSALAVATNRLRESDSKSKVLILLSDGDNTAGNIDPITAAKLAQAYDIKIYTIAIGKEGKVPFGTDFFGRPRYVENTLDETNLREIAKIGRGNFYRVSDKEALEQVFSEIDSLEKAEIKETRYKDTTDYYTIYLRWAMIFFLLWLLTKSTFITNALSD
;
A
#
# COMPACT_ATOMS: atom_id res chain seq x y z
N MET A 1 -0.55 -18.80 -15.14
CA MET A 1 -1.45 -19.90 -15.51
C MET A 1 -0.87 -21.18 -14.94
N GLU A 2 -1.12 -21.46 -13.66
CA GLU A 2 -0.82 -22.77 -13.11
C GLU A 2 -1.87 -23.75 -13.63
N SER A 3 -1.40 -24.81 -14.30
CA SER A 3 -2.23 -25.94 -14.68
C SER A 3 -3.02 -26.36 -13.44
N THR A 4 -4.35 -26.35 -13.55
CA THR A 4 -5.27 -26.89 -12.56
C THR A 4 -4.83 -28.32 -12.27
N ASN A 5 -3.98 -28.53 -11.26
CA ASN A 5 -3.69 -29.84 -10.74
C ASN A 5 -5.03 -30.43 -10.30
N SER A 6 -5.52 -31.41 -11.07
CA SER A 6 -6.76 -32.08 -10.73
C SER A 6 -6.67 -32.57 -9.29
N TRP A 7 -7.71 -32.39 -8.50
CA TRP A 7 -7.73 -32.81 -7.08
C TRP A 7 -7.44 -34.32 -6.89
N PHE A 8 -7.49 -35.09 -7.98
CA PHE A 8 -7.12 -36.51 -8.04
C PHE A 8 -5.59 -36.76 -8.12
N SER A 9 -4.77 -35.75 -8.30
CA SER A 9 -3.34 -35.95 -8.46
C SER A 9 -2.69 -36.49 -7.20
N VAL A 10 -1.87 -37.54 -7.33
CA VAL A 10 -1.09 -38.12 -6.25
C VAL A 10 -0.03 -37.12 -5.73
N ASN A 11 0.28 -36.09 -6.49
CA ASN A 11 1.27 -35.07 -6.11
C ASN A 11 0.90 -34.34 -4.81
N TRP A 12 -0.38 -34.31 -4.42
CA TRP A 12 -0.83 -33.71 -3.17
C TRP A 12 -0.33 -34.42 -1.90
N PHE A 13 0.12 -35.68 -2.05
CA PHE A 13 0.61 -36.52 -0.95
C PHE A 13 2.15 -36.64 -0.94
N THR A 14 2.84 -35.96 -1.84
CA THR A 14 4.30 -35.96 -1.84
C THR A 14 4.86 -35.19 -0.66
N TRP A 15 5.93 -35.68 -0.07
CA TRP A 15 6.57 -35.05 1.08
C TRP A 15 6.97 -33.59 0.80
N SER A 16 7.48 -33.31 -0.40
CA SER A 16 7.84 -31.97 -0.83
C SER A 16 6.64 -31.02 -0.82
N LYS A 17 5.46 -31.49 -1.28
CA LYS A 17 4.24 -30.68 -1.29
C LYS A 17 3.71 -30.44 0.12
N LEU A 18 3.75 -31.44 0.99
CA LEU A 18 3.34 -31.30 2.40
C LEU A 18 4.23 -30.32 3.18
N GLN A 19 5.53 -30.26 2.85
CA GLN A 19 6.45 -29.28 3.46
C GLN A 19 6.25 -27.86 2.92
N SER A 20 5.70 -27.70 1.73
CA SER A 20 5.46 -26.38 1.12
C SER A 20 4.20 -25.67 1.62
N PHE A 21 3.39 -26.34 2.44
CA PHE A 21 2.19 -25.73 3.01
C PHE A 21 2.48 -24.98 4.30
N ASP A 22 1.83 -23.85 4.45
CA ASP A 22 1.66 -23.18 5.73
C ASP A 22 0.47 -23.82 6.47
N TRP A 23 0.73 -24.35 7.66
CA TRP A 23 -0.30 -25.03 8.45
C TRP A 23 -0.94 -24.04 9.42
N GLU A 24 -2.22 -23.72 9.25
CA GLU A 24 -2.90 -22.78 10.14
C GLU A 24 -3.02 -23.33 11.56
N GLN A 25 -3.29 -24.64 11.68
CA GLN A 25 -3.50 -25.31 12.98
C GLN A 25 -2.70 -26.59 13.12
N PRO A 26 -1.36 -26.55 13.24
CA PRO A 26 -0.51 -27.74 13.29
C PRO A 26 -0.74 -28.61 14.53
N LEU A 27 -1.39 -28.07 15.57
CA LEU A 27 -1.70 -28.81 16.81
C LEU A 27 -2.59 -30.04 16.56
N TRP A 28 -3.39 -30.06 15.51
CA TRP A 28 -4.24 -31.21 15.19
C TRP A 28 -3.45 -32.47 14.88
N PHE A 29 -2.18 -32.39 14.45
CA PHE A 29 -1.35 -33.58 14.24
C PHE A 29 -1.09 -34.38 15.52
N TYR A 30 -1.16 -33.78 16.70
CA TYR A 30 -1.08 -34.49 17.97
C TYR A 30 -2.23 -35.49 18.16
N LEU A 31 -3.37 -35.28 17.48
CA LEU A 31 -4.49 -36.22 17.48
C LEU A 31 -4.09 -37.58 16.88
N LEU A 32 -3.20 -37.62 15.89
CA LEU A 32 -2.67 -38.87 15.32
C LEU A 32 -1.90 -39.68 16.36
N LEU A 33 -1.13 -39.03 17.22
CA LEU A 33 -0.44 -39.67 18.34
C LEU A 33 -1.44 -40.21 19.36
N GLY A 34 -2.47 -39.46 19.66
CA GLY A 34 -3.58 -39.88 20.54
C GLY A 34 -4.29 -41.12 20.03
N ILE A 35 -4.58 -41.18 18.73
CA ILE A 35 -5.23 -42.34 18.07
C ILE A 35 -4.33 -43.54 18.12
N LEU A 36 -3.00 -43.39 17.84
CA LEU A 36 -2.03 -44.45 17.91
C LEU A 36 -1.96 -45.05 19.34
N LEU A 37 -1.96 -44.17 20.36
CA LEU A 37 -1.98 -44.56 21.77
C LEU A 37 -3.26 -45.34 22.11
N LEU A 38 -4.44 -44.89 21.67
CA LEU A 38 -5.70 -45.58 21.89
C LEU A 38 -5.73 -46.95 21.22
N LEU A 39 -5.17 -47.10 20.00
CA LEU A 39 -5.08 -48.39 19.32
C LEU A 39 -4.13 -49.35 20.08
N LEU A 40 -3.04 -48.83 20.63
CA LEU A 40 -2.10 -49.59 21.44
C LEU A 40 -2.73 -50.06 22.76
N ILE A 41 -3.45 -49.17 23.47
CA ILE A 41 -4.21 -49.52 24.67
C ILE A 41 -5.24 -50.60 24.33
N ARG A 42 -6.00 -50.41 23.24
CA ARG A 42 -6.98 -51.41 22.79
C ARG A 42 -6.32 -52.76 22.51
N ALA A 43 -5.16 -52.81 21.83
CA ALA A 43 -4.44 -54.02 21.53
C ALA A 43 -4.00 -54.74 22.82
N VAL A 44 -3.48 -54.00 23.80
CA VAL A 44 -3.05 -54.54 25.10
C VAL A 44 -4.24 -55.08 25.88
N VAL A 45 -5.32 -54.35 25.97
CA VAL A 45 -6.56 -54.79 26.65
C VAL A 45 -7.15 -56.02 25.98
N MET A 46 -7.25 -56.06 24.65
CA MET A 46 -7.72 -57.26 23.94
C MET A 46 -6.77 -58.45 24.11
N ALA A 47 -5.48 -58.26 24.23
CA ALA A 47 -4.52 -59.34 24.49
C ALA A 47 -4.71 -59.92 25.88
N GLN A 48 -4.99 -59.06 26.89
CA GLN A 48 -5.22 -59.52 28.29
C GLN A 48 -6.58 -60.16 28.51
N PHE A 49 -7.63 -59.70 27.86
CA PHE A 49 -9.00 -60.17 28.03
C PHE A 49 -9.45 -61.20 26.97
N ARG A 50 -8.51 -61.68 26.09
CA ARG A 50 -8.84 -62.74 25.17
C ARG A 50 -9.20 -64.04 25.95
N GLN A 51 -10.47 -64.36 26.02
CA GLN A 51 -10.93 -65.69 26.46
C GLN A 51 -10.44 -66.73 25.45
N ARG A 52 -9.52 -67.55 25.89
CA ARG A 52 -9.09 -68.73 25.10
C ARG A 52 -10.13 -69.83 25.31
N LEU A 53 -11.04 -70.01 24.37
CA LEU A 53 -11.88 -71.18 24.32
C LEU A 53 -10.98 -72.40 23.93
N PRO A 54 -10.83 -73.40 24.79
CA PRO A 54 -10.13 -74.60 24.44
C PRO A 54 -10.98 -75.42 23.45
N ILE A 55 -10.79 -75.15 22.16
CA ILE A 55 -11.40 -75.95 21.13
C ILE A 55 -10.43 -77.08 20.81
N ALA A 56 -10.87 -78.33 21.02
CA ALA A 56 -10.11 -79.53 20.69
C ALA A 56 -10.15 -79.72 19.16
N LEU A 57 -9.42 -78.89 18.42
CA LEU A 57 -9.19 -79.11 17.00
C LEU A 57 -7.86 -79.79 16.82
N THR A 58 -7.89 -80.94 16.17
CA THR A 58 -6.71 -81.69 15.72
C THR A 58 -5.87 -80.78 14.79
N LYS A 59 -4.62 -80.58 15.11
CA LYS A 59 -3.63 -79.63 14.57
C LYS A 59 -3.36 -79.76 13.06
N LYS A 60 -4.08 -80.60 12.32
CA LYS A 60 -3.72 -81.03 10.97
C LYS A 60 -4.44 -80.32 9.82
N ASP A 61 -5.50 -79.52 10.07
CA ASP A 61 -6.37 -79.02 8.99
C ASP A 61 -6.55 -77.51 8.91
N ILE A 62 -5.79 -76.72 9.64
CA ILE A 62 -5.90 -75.27 9.52
C ILE A 62 -4.93 -74.82 8.43
N LYS A 63 -5.30 -74.96 7.14
CA LYS A 63 -4.68 -74.22 6.06
C LYS A 63 -4.96 -72.73 6.28
N SER A 64 -3.94 -71.94 6.30
CA SER A 64 -4.08 -70.46 6.30
C SER A 64 -4.83 -70.07 5.04
N ASP A 65 -6.10 -69.70 5.19
CA ASP A 65 -6.93 -69.25 4.09
C ASP A 65 -6.40 -67.86 3.64
N PRO A 66 -6.06 -67.70 2.35
CA PRO A 66 -5.59 -66.39 1.82
C PRO A 66 -6.58 -65.25 2.09
N VAL A 67 -7.87 -65.57 2.27
CA VAL A 67 -8.91 -64.58 2.65
C VAL A 67 -8.64 -63.96 4.02
N SER A 68 -7.89 -64.66 4.91
CA SER A 68 -7.51 -64.13 6.22
C SER A 68 -6.63 -62.90 6.15
N TYR A 69 -5.84 -62.72 5.10
CA TYR A 69 -5.01 -61.53 4.89
C TYR A 69 -5.85 -60.30 4.55
N PHE A 70 -7.02 -60.46 3.92
CA PHE A 70 -7.91 -59.33 3.60
C PHE A 70 -8.53 -58.65 4.85
N ARG A 71 -8.49 -59.32 6.03
CA ARG A 71 -8.95 -58.76 7.30
C ARG A 71 -8.15 -57.53 7.77
N ILE A 72 -6.94 -57.31 7.20
CA ILE A 72 -6.10 -56.17 7.52
C ILE A 72 -6.54 -54.91 6.75
N ILE A 73 -7.30 -55.05 5.66
CA ILE A 73 -7.70 -53.95 4.80
C ILE A 73 -8.62 -52.92 5.53
N PRO A 74 -9.71 -53.29 6.24
CA PRO A 74 -10.59 -52.32 6.91
C PRO A 74 -9.84 -51.45 7.94
N PRO A 75 -9.01 -51.99 8.87
CA PRO A 75 -8.31 -51.12 9.81
C PRO A 75 -7.30 -50.20 9.14
N ILE A 76 -6.69 -50.61 8.03
CA ILE A 76 -5.78 -49.73 7.25
C ILE A 76 -6.59 -48.59 6.61
N LEU A 77 -7.68 -48.89 5.93
CA LEU A 77 -8.56 -47.88 5.32
C LEU A 77 -9.09 -46.89 6.35
N PHE A 78 -9.45 -47.37 7.54
CA PHE A 78 -9.91 -46.53 8.64
C PHE A 78 -8.80 -45.58 9.12
N PHE A 79 -7.56 -46.09 9.27
CA PHE A 79 -6.42 -45.28 9.68
C PHE A 79 -6.06 -44.22 8.63
N ILE A 80 -6.10 -44.56 7.34
CA ILE A 80 -5.91 -43.61 6.23
C ILE A 80 -6.98 -42.52 6.29
N THR A 81 -8.25 -42.89 6.48
CA THR A 81 -9.36 -41.94 6.59
C THR A 81 -9.13 -40.93 7.70
N ILE A 82 -8.75 -41.41 8.89
CA ILE A 82 -8.52 -40.53 10.04
C ILE A 82 -7.29 -39.64 9.79
N SER A 83 -6.21 -40.18 9.21
CA SER A 83 -5.03 -39.40 8.90
C SER A 83 -5.34 -38.27 7.93
N LEU A 84 -6.15 -38.52 6.91
CA LEU A 84 -6.58 -37.50 5.94
C LEU A 84 -7.52 -36.46 6.57
N LEU A 85 -8.41 -36.87 7.49
CA LEU A 85 -9.27 -35.96 8.24
C LEU A 85 -8.43 -35.02 9.14
N VAL A 86 -7.44 -35.56 9.84
CA VAL A 86 -6.54 -34.74 10.66
C VAL A 86 -5.74 -33.77 9.81
N THR A 87 -5.27 -34.22 8.63
CA THR A 87 -4.57 -33.34 7.69
C THR A 87 -5.48 -32.23 7.18
N ALA A 88 -6.75 -32.53 6.91
CA ALA A 88 -7.73 -31.52 6.52
C ALA A 88 -8.02 -30.51 7.66
N LEU A 89 -8.10 -30.99 8.91
CA LEU A 89 -8.31 -30.16 10.10
C LEU A 89 -7.10 -29.25 10.38
N ALA A 90 -5.89 -29.68 10.05
CA ALA A 90 -4.69 -28.87 10.18
C ALA A 90 -4.65 -27.70 9.17
N ARG A 91 -5.62 -27.61 8.22
CA ARG A 91 -5.82 -26.56 7.21
C ARG A 91 -4.52 -26.20 6.49
N PRO A 92 -4.06 -27.07 5.54
CA PRO A 92 -2.94 -26.72 4.68
C PRO A 92 -3.28 -25.55 3.79
N GLN A 93 -2.48 -24.48 3.85
CA GLN A 93 -2.64 -23.24 3.10
C GLN A 93 -1.39 -22.96 2.27
N SER A 94 -1.57 -22.23 1.18
CA SER A 94 -0.46 -21.58 0.48
C SER A 94 -0.68 -20.08 0.59
N THR A 95 0.26 -19.41 1.21
CA THR A 95 0.22 -17.96 1.37
C THR A 95 1.07 -17.32 0.29
N ASN A 96 0.44 -16.57 -0.61
CA ASN A 96 1.14 -15.66 -1.50
C ASN A 96 1.07 -14.26 -0.87
N GLU A 97 2.20 -13.81 -0.34
CA GLU A 97 2.34 -12.40 -0.01
C GLU A 97 2.57 -11.63 -1.31
N GLN A 98 1.52 -11.08 -1.87
CA GLN A 98 1.64 -10.05 -2.87
C GLN A 98 1.76 -8.73 -2.13
N VAL A 99 2.95 -8.16 -2.13
CA VAL A 99 3.18 -6.78 -1.74
C VAL A 99 2.71 -5.95 -2.93
N GLU A 100 1.42 -5.67 -3.03
CA GLU A 100 0.95 -4.61 -3.90
C GLU A 100 1.29 -3.30 -3.18
N GLN A 101 2.39 -2.69 -3.58
CA GLN A 101 2.67 -1.30 -3.28
C GLN A 101 1.69 -0.44 -4.09
N TRP A 102 0.49 -0.28 -3.58
CA TRP A 102 -0.39 0.79 -4.02
C TRP A 102 0.14 2.07 -3.37
N SER A 103 1.06 2.73 -4.05
CA SER A 103 1.35 4.12 -3.78
C SER A 103 0.09 4.89 -4.21
N GLU A 104 -0.82 5.17 -3.28
CA GLU A 104 -1.87 6.15 -3.54
C GLU A 104 -1.13 7.47 -3.82
N GLY A 105 -1.29 8.00 -5.04
CA GLY A 105 -0.70 9.27 -5.42
C GLY A 105 -1.21 10.38 -4.49
N ILE A 106 -0.38 11.37 -4.24
CA ILE A 106 -0.74 12.57 -3.48
C ILE A 106 -1.31 13.65 -4.41
N ASP A 107 -2.21 14.46 -3.88
CA ASP A 107 -2.74 15.61 -4.60
C ASP A 107 -1.98 16.87 -4.20
N ILE A 108 -1.33 17.49 -5.17
CA ILE A 108 -0.47 18.65 -4.95
C ILE A 108 -1.03 19.83 -5.71
N MET A 109 -1.26 20.95 -5.02
CA MET A 109 -1.56 22.22 -5.66
C MET A 109 -0.34 23.14 -5.57
N MET A 110 0.32 23.37 -6.70
CA MET A 110 1.39 24.37 -6.80
C MET A 110 0.78 25.76 -6.98
N THR A 111 1.20 26.69 -6.14
CA THR A 111 0.70 28.06 -6.13
C THR A 111 1.89 28.98 -6.34
N ILE A 112 1.99 29.59 -7.54
CA ILE A 112 3.15 30.35 -7.99
C ILE A 112 2.78 31.82 -8.06
N ASP A 113 3.59 32.63 -7.38
CA ASP A 113 3.55 34.09 -7.41
C ASP A 113 4.08 34.59 -8.76
N ILE A 114 3.33 35.50 -9.41
CA ILE A 114 3.73 36.18 -10.63
C ILE A 114 3.69 37.71 -10.46
N SER A 115 3.80 38.20 -9.23
CA SER A 115 3.85 39.62 -8.91
C SER A 115 5.11 40.31 -9.44
N GLU A 116 5.17 41.62 -9.44
CA GLU A 116 6.29 42.39 -9.95
C GLU A 116 7.63 42.05 -9.26
N SER A 117 7.61 41.71 -7.99
CA SER A 117 8.82 41.30 -7.23
C SER A 117 9.44 40.01 -7.76
N MET A 118 8.71 39.14 -8.44
CA MET A 118 9.24 37.95 -9.09
C MET A 118 10.05 38.25 -10.36
N GLN A 119 10.09 39.50 -10.85
CA GLN A 119 10.96 39.94 -11.92
C GLN A 119 12.37 40.22 -11.46
N ILE A 120 12.65 40.23 -10.15
CA ILE A 120 13.98 40.48 -9.59
C ILE A 120 14.96 39.41 -10.09
N GLU A 121 16.15 39.87 -10.47
CA GLU A 121 17.19 39.07 -11.12
C GLU A 121 18.24 38.52 -10.12
N ASP A 122 17.85 38.30 -8.86
CA ASP A 122 18.66 37.60 -7.85
C ASP A 122 18.75 36.09 -8.08
N PHE A 123 17.80 35.56 -8.88
CA PHE A 123 17.85 34.26 -9.55
C PHE A 123 17.99 34.47 -11.06
N ARG A 124 18.69 33.59 -11.76
CA ARG A 124 18.87 33.73 -13.21
C ARG A 124 17.84 32.93 -13.98
N PRO A 125 17.16 33.50 -14.98
CA PRO A 125 17.19 34.92 -15.38
C PRO A 125 16.44 35.83 -14.41
N ASN A 126 15.39 35.38 -13.75
CA ASN A 126 14.62 36.02 -12.68
C ASN A 126 13.97 34.96 -11.76
N ARG A 127 13.33 35.39 -10.68
CA ARG A 127 12.68 34.45 -9.69
C ARG A 127 11.62 33.58 -10.33
N LEU A 128 10.77 34.15 -11.20
CA LEU A 128 9.70 33.43 -11.86
C LEU A 128 10.23 32.32 -12.76
N GLU A 129 11.20 32.61 -13.62
CA GLU A 129 11.76 31.60 -14.51
C GLU A 129 12.49 30.48 -13.75
N ALA A 130 13.17 30.82 -12.66
CA ALA A 130 13.77 29.82 -11.77
C ALA A 130 12.68 28.93 -11.12
N ALA A 131 11.60 29.52 -10.63
CA ALA A 131 10.46 28.78 -10.07
C ALA A 131 9.80 27.86 -11.11
N LYS A 132 9.61 28.32 -12.34
CA LYS A 132 9.07 27.52 -13.47
C LYS A 132 9.96 26.32 -13.78
N GLU A 133 11.26 26.53 -13.87
CA GLU A 133 12.21 25.45 -14.16
C GLU A 133 12.21 24.37 -13.07
N VAL A 134 12.23 24.75 -11.81
CA VAL A 134 12.17 23.79 -10.69
C VAL A 134 10.82 23.11 -10.61
N ALA A 135 9.72 23.83 -10.88
CA ALA A 135 8.37 23.25 -10.95
C ALA A 135 8.29 22.17 -12.03
N ARG A 136 8.85 22.41 -13.23
CA ARG A 136 8.94 21.39 -14.30
C ARG A 136 9.73 20.15 -13.87
N ASN A 137 10.89 20.36 -13.26
CA ASN A 137 11.73 19.27 -12.78
C ASN A 137 11.00 18.45 -11.72
N PHE A 138 10.25 19.11 -10.85
CA PHE A 138 9.42 18.44 -9.84
C PHE A 138 8.30 17.60 -10.47
N VAL A 139 7.61 18.15 -11.47
CA VAL A 139 6.56 17.43 -12.23
C VAL A 139 7.13 16.25 -12.98
N ALA A 140 8.29 16.39 -13.63
CA ALA A 140 8.92 15.33 -14.43
C ALA A 140 9.32 14.10 -13.60
N GLY A 141 9.51 14.24 -12.29
CA GLY A 141 9.82 13.14 -11.37
C GLY A 141 8.60 12.35 -10.88
N ARG A 142 7.39 12.67 -11.35
CA ARG A 142 6.12 12.08 -10.86
C ARG A 142 5.48 11.15 -11.87
N PHE A 143 4.69 10.19 -11.38
CA PHE A 143 3.95 9.29 -12.28
C PHE A 143 2.57 8.84 -11.75
N GLN A 144 2.28 9.07 -10.45
CA GLN A 144 1.00 8.70 -9.83
C GLN A 144 0.28 9.86 -9.14
N ASP A 145 0.98 10.99 -8.94
CA ASP A 145 0.44 12.13 -8.25
C ASP A 145 -0.44 12.97 -9.19
N ARG A 146 -1.47 13.62 -8.63
CA ARG A 146 -2.20 14.65 -9.37
C ARG A 146 -1.70 16.01 -8.95
N ILE A 147 -1.32 16.81 -9.93
CA ILE A 147 -0.76 18.13 -9.69
C ILE A 147 -1.66 19.17 -10.36
N GLY A 148 -2.03 20.19 -9.62
CA GLY A 148 -2.72 21.37 -10.14
C GLY A 148 -1.86 22.62 -10.01
N LEU A 149 -2.25 23.67 -10.71
CA LEU A 149 -1.51 24.92 -10.79
C LEU A 149 -2.43 26.11 -10.54
N VAL A 150 -2.05 26.94 -9.56
CA VAL A 150 -2.63 28.24 -9.28
C VAL A 150 -1.56 29.29 -9.52
N VAL A 151 -1.91 30.38 -10.17
CA VAL A 151 -1.06 31.56 -10.32
C VAL A 151 -1.72 32.75 -9.66
N PHE A 152 -0.94 33.63 -9.09
CA PHE A 152 -1.46 34.81 -8.41
C PHE A 152 -0.54 36.02 -8.50
N SER A 153 -1.15 37.17 -8.46
CA SER A 153 -0.56 38.50 -8.31
C SER A 153 -1.54 39.34 -7.45
N GLY A 154 -2.11 40.41 -7.93
CA GLY A 154 -3.20 41.16 -7.23
C GLY A 154 -4.51 40.35 -7.11
N ASP A 155 -4.68 39.34 -7.94
CA ASP A 155 -5.74 38.32 -7.89
C ASP A 155 -5.16 36.93 -8.02
N ALA A 156 -6.00 35.88 -7.87
CA ALA A 156 -5.58 34.49 -7.99
C ALA A 156 -6.56 33.70 -8.85
N PHE A 157 -6.05 32.81 -9.72
CA PHE A 157 -6.87 31.85 -10.46
C PHE A 157 -6.20 30.51 -10.67
N SER A 158 -7.01 29.47 -10.83
CA SER A 158 -6.55 28.13 -11.14
C SER A 158 -6.20 28.00 -12.61
N ARG A 159 -4.92 27.88 -12.95
CA ARG A 159 -4.41 27.68 -14.32
C ARG A 159 -4.63 26.25 -14.79
N SER A 160 -4.44 25.26 -13.89
CA SER A 160 -4.73 23.86 -14.13
C SER A 160 -5.48 23.26 -12.95
N PRO A 161 -6.51 22.45 -13.18
CA PRO A 161 -7.05 21.58 -12.14
C PRO A 161 -6.05 20.49 -11.78
N LEU A 162 -6.36 19.67 -10.77
CA LEU A 162 -5.58 18.48 -10.45
C LEU A 162 -5.60 17.50 -11.64
N THR A 163 -4.42 17.21 -12.18
CA THR A 163 -4.23 16.32 -13.35
C THR A 163 -3.02 15.43 -13.18
N SER A 164 -3.05 14.25 -13.79
CA SER A 164 -1.91 13.37 -14.00
C SER A 164 -1.31 13.51 -15.41
N ASP A 165 -1.84 14.43 -16.22
CA ASP A 165 -1.28 14.77 -17.53
C ASP A 165 -0.14 15.80 -17.34
N TYR A 166 1.07 15.27 -17.15
CA TYR A 166 2.24 16.08 -16.86
C TYR A 166 2.73 16.89 -18.08
N ASP A 167 2.48 16.42 -19.29
CA ASP A 167 2.84 17.13 -20.51
C ASP A 167 1.99 18.41 -20.65
N LEU A 168 0.68 18.28 -20.43
CA LEU A 168 -0.23 19.42 -20.39
C LEU A 168 0.14 20.38 -19.27
N LEU A 169 0.45 19.87 -18.07
CA LEU A 169 0.85 20.70 -16.94
C LEU A 169 2.13 21.48 -17.22
N ASN A 170 3.13 20.83 -17.82
CA ASN A 170 4.37 21.48 -18.21
C ASN A 170 4.12 22.61 -19.23
N SER A 171 3.23 22.41 -20.20
CA SER A 171 2.85 23.47 -21.15
C SER A 171 2.22 24.68 -20.43
N TYR A 172 1.36 24.44 -19.42
CA TYR A 172 0.80 25.51 -18.61
C TYR A 172 1.86 26.24 -17.75
N ILE A 173 2.87 25.54 -17.25
CA ILE A 173 3.99 26.16 -16.52
C ILE A 173 4.82 27.01 -17.46
N ASP A 174 5.08 26.55 -18.68
CA ASP A 174 5.83 27.32 -19.68
C ASP A 174 5.10 28.61 -20.10
N ASP A 175 3.79 28.56 -20.19
CA ASP A 175 2.94 29.69 -20.55
C ASP A 175 2.77 30.73 -19.43
N ILE A 176 3.30 30.50 -18.22
CA ILE A 176 3.23 31.47 -17.14
C ILE A 176 4.04 32.71 -17.50
N SER A 177 3.38 33.87 -17.45
CA SER A 177 4.01 35.17 -17.68
C SER A 177 3.43 36.21 -16.70
N PHE A 178 4.13 37.35 -16.54
CA PHE A 178 3.69 38.43 -15.67
C PHE A 178 2.39 39.11 -16.13
N ASP A 179 2.02 38.97 -17.40
CA ASP A 179 0.87 39.60 -18.00
C ASP A 179 -0.41 38.77 -17.86
N LEU A 180 -0.36 37.57 -17.22
CA LEU A 180 -1.54 36.74 -17.02
C LEU A 180 -2.57 37.35 -16.07
N ILE A 181 -2.15 38.24 -15.17
CA ILE A 181 -3.04 38.95 -14.22
C ILE A 181 -2.77 40.43 -14.34
N GLU A 182 -3.82 41.17 -14.70
CA GLU A 182 -3.75 42.64 -14.86
C GLU A 182 -3.61 43.38 -13.51
N ASN A 183 -4.23 42.82 -12.47
CA ASN A 183 -4.21 43.42 -11.13
C ASN A 183 -2.84 43.22 -10.48
N ARG A 184 -2.20 44.33 -10.09
CA ARG A 184 -0.90 44.35 -9.45
C ARG A 184 -1.02 44.12 -7.95
N GLY A 185 0.06 43.64 -7.36
CA GLY A 185 0.18 43.31 -5.94
C GLY A 185 0.33 41.82 -5.72
N THR A 186 0.18 41.33 -4.48
CA THR A 186 0.42 39.94 -4.09
C THR A 186 -0.73 39.50 -3.18
N ALA A 187 -1.67 38.72 -3.71
CA ALA A 187 -2.91 38.29 -3.04
C ALA A 187 -2.76 36.84 -2.50
N ILE A 188 -1.88 36.62 -1.52
CA ILE A 188 -1.60 35.29 -0.94
C ILE A 188 -2.85 34.62 -0.40
N GLY A 189 -3.70 35.39 0.34
CA GLY A 189 -4.92 34.81 0.90
C GLY A 189 -5.90 34.32 -0.15
N SER A 190 -6.05 35.06 -1.28
CA SER A 190 -6.86 34.60 -2.41
C SER A 190 -6.28 33.39 -3.09
N ALA A 191 -4.96 33.32 -3.24
CA ALA A 191 -4.25 32.17 -3.81
C ALA A 191 -4.46 30.89 -2.98
N LEU A 192 -4.30 30.97 -1.66
CA LEU A 192 -4.58 29.89 -0.73
C LEU A 192 -6.04 29.43 -0.79
N ALA A 193 -6.99 30.37 -0.87
CA ALA A 193 -8.41 30.04 -0.96
C ALA A 193 -8.76 29.32 -2.26
N VAL A 194 -8.22 29.77 -3.41
CA VAL A 194 -8.42 29.11 -4.71
C VAL A 194 -7.82 27.70 -4.70
N ALA A 195 -6.59 27.55 -4.20
CA ALA A 195 -5.92 26.26 -4.11
C ALA A 195 -6.65 25.30 -3.15
N THR A 196 -7.10 25.80 -2.00
CA THR A 196 -7.90 25.03 -1.04
C THR A 196 -9.20 24.55 -1.66
N ASN A 197 -9.88 25.43 -2.42
CA ASN A 197 -11.13 25.06 -3.09
C ASN A 197 -10.95 23.92 -4.09
N ARG A 198 -9.80 23.81 -4.76
CA ARG A 198 -9.46 22.71 -5.67
C ARG A 198 -9.13 21.43 -4.93
N LEU A 199 -8.38 21.51 -3.82
CA LEU A 199 -7.97 20.34 -3.03
C LEU A 199 -9.11 19.79 -2.17
N ARG A 200 -10.08 20.62 -1.74
CA ARG A 200 -11.19 20.11 -0.90
C ARG A 200 -12.09 19.10 -1.62
N GLU A 201 -12.18 19.20 -2.96
CA GLU A 201 -12.99 18.30 -3.79
C GLU A 201 -12.26 16.97 -4.08
N SER A 202 -11.04 16.83 -3.60
CA SER A 202 -10.24 15.62 -3.76
C SER A 202 -10.55 14.59 -2.69
N ASP A 203 -10.63 13.30 -3.10
CA ASP A 203 -10.75 12.13 -2.22
C ASP A 203 -9.39 11.57 -1.77
N SER A 204 -8.26 12.18 -2.20
CA SER A 204 -6.93 11.75 -1.80
C SER A 204 -6.73 11.87 -0.30
N LYS A 205 -6.04 10.90 0.30
CA LYS A 205 -5.68 10.92 1.73
C LYS A 205 -4.62 11.95 2.05
N SER A 206 -3.72 12.25 1.11
CA SER A 206 -2.69 13.27 1.27
C SER A 206 -2.94 14.41 0.30
N LYS A 207 -3.14 15.61 0.84
CA LYS A 207 -3.41 16.85 0.12
C LYS A 207 -2.38 17.89 0.51
N VAL A 208 -1.64 18.35 -0.47
CA VAL A 208 -0.50 19.25 -0.28
C VAL A 208 -0.69 20.52 -1.08
N LEU A 209 -0.47 21.66 -0.45
CA LEU A 209 -0.40 22.97 -1.08
C LEU A 209 1.04 23.48 -0.93
N ILE A 210 1.68 23.83 -2.05
CA ILE A 210 3.01 24.43 -2.09
C ILE A 210 2.85 25.88 -2.55
N LEU A 211 3.15 26.81 -1.67
CA LEU A 211 3.09 28.25 -1.94
C LEU A 211 4.52 28.78 -2.19
N LEU A 212 4.76 29.29 -3.40
CA LEU A 212 6.00 29.98 -3.77
C LEU A 212 5.71 31.49 -3.88
N SER A 213 6.35 32.28 -3.04
CA SER A 213 6.21 33.75 -3.02
C SER A 213 7.44 34.39 -2.39
N ASP A 214 7.59 35.68 -2.54
CA ASP A 214 8.62 36.46 -1.82
C ASP A 214 8.12 37.05 -0.47
N GLY A 215 6.86 36.81 -0.10
CA GLY A 215 6.35 36.94 1.28
C GLY A 215 5.39 38.06 1.57
N ASP A 216 5.38 39.16 0.84
CA ASP A 216 4.54 40.31 1.15
C ASP A 216 3.11 40.15 0.62
N ASN A 217 2.10 40.13 1.50
CA ASN A 217 0.72 40.17 1.10
C ASN A 217 0.25 41.64 0.99
N THR A 218 0.17 42.15 -0.24
CA THR A 218 -0.15 43.56 -0.52
C THR A 218 -1.53 43.75 -1.16
N ALA A 219 -2.19 42.70 -1.57
CA ALA A 219 -3.48 42.72 -2.26
C ALA A 219 -4.39 41.57 -1.84
N GLY A 220 -5.61 41.53 -2.41
CA GLY A 220 -6.59 40.46 -2.17
C GLY A 220 -7.57 40.80 -1.06
N ASN A 221 -8.75 40.16 -1.11
CA ASN A 221 -9.85 40.37 -0.17
C ASN A 221 -9.90 39.35 0.97
N ILE A 222 -9.04 38.34 0.93
CA ILE A 222 -9.00 37.25 1.90
C ILE A 222 -7.70 37.35 2.70
N ASP A 223 -7.84 37.37 4.03
CA ASP A 223 -6.67 37.34 4.91
C ASP A 223 -5.93 36.03 4.79
N PRO A 224 -4.58 36.01 4.59
CA PRO A 224 -3.80 34.80 4.41
C PRO A 224 -3.92 33.80 5.56
N ILE A 225 -3.97 34.27 6.80
CA ILE A 225 -4.11 33.42 7.99
C ILE A 225 -5.46 32.74 8.05
N THR A 226 -6.51 33.46 7.66
CA THR A 226 -7.87 32.91 7.57
C THR A 226 -7.95 31.85 6.46
N ALA A 227 -7.32 32.06 5.32
CA ALA A 227 -7.24 31.09 4.23
C ALA A 227 -6.44 29.84 4.65
N ALA A 228 -5.34 30.00 5.39
CA ALA A 228 -4.56 28.89 5.92
C ALA A 228 -5.35 28.03 6.94
N LYS A 229 -6.13 28.66 7.81
CA LYS A 229 -7.04 27.95 8.73
C LYS A 229 -8.14 27.18 7.99
N LEU A 230 -8.64 27.72 6.89
CA LEU A 230 -9.59 27.03 6.04
C LEU A 230 -8.95 25.78 5.40
N ALA A 231 -7.74 25.89 4.87
CA ALA A 231 -7.01 24.75 4.31
C ALA A 231 -6.76 23.65 5.38
N GLN A 232 -6.36 24.05 6.57
CA GLN A 232 -6.19 23.13 7.70
C GLN A 232 -7.49 22.38 8.06
N ALA A 233 -8.65 23.03 7.99
CA ALA A 233 -9.95 22.42 8.27
C ALA A 233 -10.31 21.30 7.26
N TYR A 234 -9.69 21.30 6.07
CA TYR A 234 -9.81 20.25 5.05
C TYR A 234 -8.62 19.28 5.03
N ASP A 235 -7.80 19.27 6.10
CA ASP A 235 -6.59 18.43 6.23
C ASP A 235 -5.58 18.61 5.09
N ILE A 236 -5.48 19.85 4.57
CA ILE A 236 -4.52 20.24 3.55
C ILE A 236 -3.25 20.72 4.24
N LYS A 237 -2.10 20.07 3.94
CA LYS A 237 -0.78 20.54 4.40
C LYS A 237 -0.30 21.70 3.53
N ILE A 238 0.27 22.72 4.16
CA ILE A 238 0.77 23.90 3.44
C ILE A 238 2.26 24.01 3.64
N TYR A 239 3.01 23.89 2.55
CA TYR A 239 4.43 24.21 2.49
C TYR A 239 4.60 25.59 1.89
N THR A 240 5.36 26.46 2.54
CA THR A 240 5.64 27.80 2.06
C THR A 240 7.12 27.95 1.73
N ILE A 241 7.43 28.47 0.56
CA ILE A 241 8.76 28.67 0.05
C ILE A 241 8.96 30.16 -0.25
N ALA A 242 9.77 30.81 0.57
CA ALA A 242 10.16 32.19 0.35
C ALA A 242 11.35 32.24 -0.65
N ILE A 243 11.12 32.92 -1.81
CA ILE A 243 12.13 33.05 -2.85
C ILE A 243 12.72 34.46 -2.81
N GLY A 244 14.02 34.56 -2.67
CA GLY A 244 14.73 35.84 -2.80
C GLY A 244 15.92 35.97 -1.89
N LYS A 245 16.76 36.96 -2.22
CA LYS A 245 17.92 37.42 -1.41
C LYS A 245 17.60 38.73 -0.71
N GLU A 246 18.08 38.89 0.51
CA GLU A 246 17.99 40.16 1.22
C GLU A 246 19.11 41.10 0.77
N GLY A 247 18.82 42.41 0.85
CA GLY A 247 19.76 43.48 0.54
C GLY A 247 19.61 44.02 -0.87
N LYS A 248 20.69 44.50 -1.43
CA LYS A 248 20.68 45.09 -2.77
C LYS A 248 20.67 44.04 -3.85
N VAL A 249 19.58 43.95 -4.58
CA VAL A 249 19.35 42.98 -5.67
C VAL A 249 19.15 43.69 -7.01
N PRO A 250 19.60 43.11 -8.13
CA PRO A 250 19.40 43.71 -9.45
C PRO A 250 17.93 43.62 -9.88
N PHE A 251 17.39 44.71 -10.41
CA PHE A 251 16.01 44.82 -10.88
C PHE A 251 15.99 45.61 -12.20
N GLY A 252 16.15 44.90 -13.32
CA GLY A 252 16.19 45.47 -14.65
C GLY A 252 17.38 46.40 -14.90
N THR A 253 17.30 47.15 -15.98
CA THR A 253 18.34 48.10 -16.39
C THR A 253 17.84 49.54 -16.42
N ASP A 254 18.72 50.53 -16.19
CA ASP A 254 18.44 51.93 -16.40
C ASP A 254 18.42 52.29 -17.90
N PHE A 255 18.07 53.53 -18.23
CA PHE A 255 17.99 54.04 -19.60
C PHE A 255 19.32 53.91 -20.39
N PHE A 256 20.46 53.75 -19.69
CA PHE A 256 21.79 53.59 -20.25
C PHE A 256 22.24 52.12 -20.27
N GLY A 257 21.36 51.14 -19.96
CA GLY A 257 21.67 49.69 -19.95
C GLY A 257 22.49 49.26 -18.71
N ARG A 258 22.56 50.05 -17.65
CA ARG A 258 23.25 49.72 -16.42
C ARG A 258 22.29 49.01 -15.46
N PRO A 259 22.72 47.94 -14.73
CA PRO A 259 21.86 47.30 -13.74
C PRO A 259 21.35 48.27 -12.68
N ARG A 260 20.04 48.32 -12.52
CA ARG A 260 19.39 49.05 -11.43
C ARG A 260 19.31 48.11 -10.22
N TYR A 261 19.61 48.62 -9.03
CA TYR A 261 19.55 47.88 -7.80
C TYR A 261 18.40 48.40 -6.94
N VAL A 262 17.63 47.49 -6.36
CA VAL A 262 16.62 47.79 -5.34
C VAL A 262 16.98 47.13 -4.02
N GLU A 263 16.61 47.75 -2.93
CA GLU A 263 16.75 47.12 -1.61
C GLU A 263 15.58 46.21 -1.36
N ASN A 264 15.86 44.92 -1.23
CA ASN A 264 14.84 43.89 -1.02
C ASN A 264 14.85 43.50 0.45
N THR A 265 13.67 43.61 1.08
CA THR A 265 13.41 43.14 2.44
C THR A 265 12.32 42.03 2.34
N LEU A 266 12.65 40.84 2.82
CA LEU A 266 11.71 39.72 2.82
C LEU A 266 10.95 39.66 4.15
N ASP A 267 9.64 39.89 4.14
CA ASP A 267 8.81 39.65 5.30
C ASP A 267 8.32 38.19 5.31
N GLU A 268 9.03 37.34 6.03
CA GLU A 268 8.71 35.93 6.14
C GLU A 268 7.65 35.63 7.21
N THR A 269 7.20 36.60 7.97
CA THR A 269 6.31 36.41 9.14
C THR A 269 5.04 35.70 8.74
N ASN A 270 4.36 36.18 7.70
CA ASN A 270 3.13 35.60 7.19
C ASN A 270 3.34 34.18 6.65
N LEU A 271 4.41 33.94 5.88
CA LEU A 271 4.69 32.63 5.28
C LEU A 271 5.01 31.57 6.35
N ARG A 272 5.75 31.95 7.40
CA ARG A 272 6.03 31.06 8.55
C ARG A 272 4.76 30.70 9.31
N GLU A 273 3.88 31.67 9.52
CA GLU A 273 2.63 31.45 10.22
C GLU A 273 1.67 30.57 9.40
N ILE A 274 1.56 30.79 8.09
CA ILE A 274 0.78 29.98 7.15
C ILE A 274 1.26 28.52 7.18
N ALA A 275 2.57 28.28 7.05
CA ALA A 275 3.13 26.91 7.10
C ALA A 275 2.82 26.23 8.43
N LYS A 276 2.98 26.94 9.55
CA LYS A 276 2.69 26.42 10.89
C LYS A 276 1.21 26.02 11.05
N ILE A 277 0.29 26.86 10.58
CA ILE A 277 -1.15 26.56 10.60
C ILE A 277 -1.44 25.35 9.71
N GLY A 278 -0.89 25.30 8.51
CA GLY A 278 -1.06 24.21 7.57
C GLY A 278 -0.30 22.92 7.91
N ARG A 279 0.32 22.81 9.09
CA ARG A 279 1.11 21.63 9.53
C ARG A 279 2.22 21.22 8.57
N GLY A 280 2.69 22.12 7.72
CA GLY A 280 3.85 21.93 6.87
C GLY A 280 5.06 22.74 7.36
N ASN A 281 6.06 22.84 6.50
CA ASN A 281 7.30 23.55 6.80
C ASN A 281 7.41 24.85 5.98
N PHE A 282 8.09 25.82 6.57
CA PHE A 282 8.56 27.02 5.88
C PHE A 282 10.00 26.80 5.42
N TYR A 283 10.27 27.18 4.18
CA TYR A 283 11.61 27.13 3.59
C TYR A 283 11.99 28.52 3.05
N ARG A 284 13.26 28.85 3.17
CA ARG A 284 13.84 30.02 2.52
C ARG A 284 14.86 29.58 1.50
N VAL A 285 14.78 30.07 0.29
CA VAL A 285 15.70 29.73 -0.78
C VAL A 285 16.30 30.99 -1.39
N SER A 286 17.63 30.96 -1.56
CA SER A 286 18.40 32.06 -2.11
C SER A 286 19.03 31.74 -3.47
N ASP A 287 18.91 30.48 -3.92
CA ASP A 287 19.41 29.98 -5.18
C ASP A 287 18.56 28.82 -5.68
N LYS A 288 18.78 28.44 -6.93
CA LYS A 288 18.01 27.38 -7.59
C LYS A 288 18.25 26.01 -6.96
N GLU A 289 19.48 25.71 -6.58
CA GLU A 289 19.88 24.44 -5.98
C GLU A 289 19.18 24.22 -4.63
N ALA A 290 19.04 25.25 -3.81
CA ALA A 290 18.28 25.21 -2.57
C ALA A 290 16.80 24.96 -2.84
N LEU A 291 16.22 25.55 -3.89
CA LEU A 291 14.83 25.34 -4.27
C LEU A 291 14.57 23.88 -4.70
N GLU A 292 15.46 23.29 -5.49
CA GLU A 292 15.39 21.87 -5.88
C GLU A 292 15.48 20.95 -4.66
N GLN A 293 16.35 21.24 -3.70
CA GLN A 293 16.47 20.47 -2.45
C GLN A 293 15.18 20.51 -1.62
N VAL A 294 14.54 21.68 -1.52
CA VAL A 294 13.28 21.84 -0.79
C VAL A 294 12.17 20.99 -1.42
N PHE A 295 12.03 21.00 -2.73
CA PHE A 295 11.05 20.15 -3.40
C PHE A 295 11.31 18.66 -3.19
N SER A 296 12.58 18.25 -3.22
CA SER A 296 12.98 16.86 -2.92
C SER A 296 12.66 16.48 -1.47
N GLU A 297 12.86 17.40 -0.51
CA GLU A 297 12.52 17.17 0.90
C GLU A 297 11.01 17.03 1.10
N ILE A 298 10.20 17.92 0.51
CA ILE A 298 8.73 17.84 0.54
C ILE A 298 8.27 16.48 -0.02
N ASP A 299 8.85 16.04 -1.13
CA ASP A 299 8.56 14.74 -1.73
C ASP A 299 8.84 13.58 -0.78
N SER A 300 9.97 13.60 -0.10
CA SER A 300 10.36 12.56 0.85
C SER A 300 9.45 12.53 2.08
N LEU A 301 9.03 13.69 2.60
CA LEU A 301 8.15 13.80 3.76
C LEU A 301 6.75 13.24 3.47
N GLU A 302 6.20 13.56 2.31
CA GLU A 302 4.84 13.11 1.95
C GLU A 302 4.78 11.64 1.54
N LYS A 303 5.80 11.12 0.85
CA LYS A 303 5.90 9.69 0.51
C LYS A 303 6.10 8.77 1.71
N ALA A 304 6.73 9.26 2.77
CA ALA A 304 6.95 8.46 3.99
C ALA A 304 5.65 8.15 4.75
N GLU A 305 4.58 8.89 4.55
CA GLU A 305 3.27 8.65 5.18
C GLU A 305 2.41 7.59 4.45
N ILE A 306 2.81 7.14 3.25
CA ILE A 306 2.09 6.12 2.50
C ILE A 306 2.38 4.75 3.13
N LYS A 307 1.42 4.24 3.91
CA LYS A 307 1.49 2.90 4.51
C LYS A 307 1.43 1.83 3.44
N GLU A 308 2.44 0.94 3.44
CA GLU A 308 2.36 -0.32 2.69
C GLU A 308 1.14 -1.13 3.16
N THR A 309 0.16 -1.31 2.31
CA THR A 309 -0.93 -2.25 2.59
C THR A 309 -0.52 -3.61 2.05
N ARG A 310 -0.17 -4.53 2.96
CA ARG A 310 0.16 -5.92 2.61
C ARG A 310 -1.13 -6.69 2.51
N TYR A 311 -1.48 -7.16 1.32
CA TYR A 311 -2.53 -8.14 1.12
C TYR A 311 -1.93 -9.55 1.21
N LYS A 312 -2.46 -10.34 2.12
CA LYS A 312 -2.12 -11.73 2.27
C LYS A 312 -3.21 -12.56 1.60
N ASP A 313 -2.94 -13.06 0.38
CA ASP A 313 -3.86 -13.96 -0.30
C ASP A 313 -3.56 -15.40 0.13
N THR A 314 -4.53 -16.01 0.83
CA THR A 314 -4.41 -17.38 1.36
C THR A 314 -5.33 -18.31 0.61
N THR A 315 -4.78 -19.33 -0.02
CA THR A 315 -5.54 -20.38 -0.69
C THR A 315 -5.57 -21.63 0.18
N ASP A 316 -6.78 -22.07 0.57
CA ASP A 316 -7.02 -23.26 1.39
C ASP A 316 -7.08 -24.54 0.55
N TYR A 317 -6.33 -25.57 0.94
CA TYR A 317 -6.29 -26.87 0.28
C TYR A 317 -6.94 -28.02 1.09
N TYR A 318 -7.56 -27.74 2.24
CA TYR A 318 -8.17 -28.76 3.10
C TYR A 318 -9.25 -29.57 2.38
N THR A 319 -9.95 -28.99 1.40
CA THR A 319 -11.01 -29.65 0.63
C THR A 319 -10.53 -30.86 -0.16
N ILE A 320 -9.26 -30.86 -0.60
CA ILE A 320 -8.65 -31.97 -1.33
C ILE A 320 -8.53 -33.19 -0.41
N TYR A 321 -7.95 -32.99 0.77
CA TYR A 321 -7.77 -34.05 1.77
C TYR A 321 -9.10 -34.56 2.30
N LEU A 322 -10.10 -33.67 2.46
CA LEU A 322 -11.46 -34.03 2.88
C LEU A 322 -12.16 -34.93 1.84
N ARG A 323 -12.03 -34.61 0.55
CA ARG A 323 -12.60 -35.45 -0.54
C ARG A 323 -11.98 -36.84 -0.54
N TRP A 324 -10.67 -36.95 -0.41
CA TRP A 324 -9.99 -38.23 -0.32
C TRP A 324 -10.38 -39.00 0.96
N ALA A 325 -10.48 -38.32 2.10
CA ALA A 325 -10.98 -38.93 3.34
C ALA A 325 -12.36 -39.54 3.17
N MET A 326 -13.28 -38.86 2.46
CA MET A 326 -14.63 -39.35 2.16
C MET A 326 -14.59 -40.62 1.29
N ILE A 327 -13.71 -40.66 0.25
CA ILE A 327 -13.56 -41.84 -0.61
C ILE A 327 -13.07 -43.03 0.22
N PHE A 328 -12.01 -42.86 1.03
CA PHE A 328 -11.48 -43.93 1.86
C PHE A 328 -12.46 -44.38 2.95
N PHE A 329 -13.28 -43.47 3.49
CA PHE A 329 -14.34 -43.78 4.43
C PHE A 329 -15.41 -44.65 3.80
N LEU A 330 -15.86 -44.33 2.59
CA LEU A 330 -16.86 -45.16 1.86
C LEU A 330 -16.29 -46.53 1.52
N LEU A 331 -15.02 -46.62 1.10
CA LEU A 331 -14.34 -47.88 0.87
C LEU A 331 -14.23 -48.73 2.15
N TRP A 332 -13.89 -48.09 3.28
CA TRP A 332 -13.87 -48.75 4.58
C TRP A 332 -15.28 -49.29 4.95
N LEU A 333 -16.30 -48.48 4.78
CA LEU A 333 -17.69 -48.88 5.10
C LEU A 333 -18.16 -50.07 4.23
N LEU A 334 -17.82 -50.02 2.93
CA LEU A 334 -18.14 -51.09 1.99
C LEU A 334 -17.40 -52.40 2.34
N THR A 335 -16.11 -52.33 2.63
CA THR A 335 -15.32 -53.52 2.99
C THR A 335 -15.76 -54.09 4.33
N LYS A 336 -16.12 -53.28 5.31
CA LYS A 336 -16.63 -53.71 6.61
C LYS A 336 -18.00 -54.34 6.50
N SER A 337 -18.93 -53.81 5.69
CA SER A 337 -20.32 -54.25 5.63
C SER A 337 -20.56 -55.43 4.70
N THR A 338 -19.71 -55.64 3.64
CA THR A 338 -19.99 -56.62 2.60
C THR A 338 -19.11 -57.87 2.63
N PHE A 339 -17.80 -57.72 2.88
CA PHE A 339 -16.87 -58.81 2.68
C PHE A 339 -16.17 -59.36 3.94
N ILE A 340 -16.23 -58.64 5.07
CA ILE A 340 -15.39 -58.97 6.23
C ILE A 340 -16.19 -58.92 7.55
N THR A 341 -17.49 -59.15 7.49
CA THR A 341 -18.28 -59.28 8.71
C THR A 341 -17.96 -60.64 9.36
N ASN A 342 -17.41 -60.60 10.56
CA ASN A 342 -17.20 -61.76 11.38
C ASN A 342 -18.49 -61.99 12.16
N ALA A 343 -19.30 -62.96 11.77
CA ALA A 343 -20.55 -63.32 12.45
C ALA A 343 -20.38 -63.80 13.92
N LEU A 344 -19.14 -63.87 14.41
CA LEU A 344 -18.75 -64.33 15.75
C LEU A 344 -18.16 -63.22 16.64
N SER A 345 -18.08 -62.00 16.19
CA SER A 345 -17.45 -60.88 16.92
C SER A 345 -18.34 -59.66 17.13
N ASP A 346 -19.61 -59.73 16.81
CA ASP A 346 -20.59 -58.69 17.16
C ASP A 346 -21.30 -59.03 18.47
#